data_39925ef40a02a0f56947374231bcf2f1
#
_entry.id   39925ef40a02a0f56947374231bcf2f1
#
_cell.length_a   1.000
_cell.length_b   1.000
_cell.length_c   1.000
_cell.angle_alpha   90.00
_cell.angle_beta   90.00
_cell.angle_gamma   90.00
#
_symmetry.space_group_name_H-M   'P 1'
#
loop_
_entity.id
_entity.type
_entity.pdbx_description
1 polymer ?
#
loop_
_entity_poly.entity_id
_entity_poly.type
_entity_poly.pdbx_seq_one_letter_code
_entity_poly.pdbx_strand_id
1 'polypeptide(L)'
;MLEFKNTHNNWVGGISKLLFGVSKCFQNYKTLLFLSVFLNGICVAQKKQQFSTEQPVVGANQIPKYLHLLQHKKIGIVANQTSVLFKNSEHSSYEHLVDSLQKQKITIVKVFTPEHGFRGSSDASEYIEDSKDLKTGLPLVSLYGKNRKPTDAQLKNVELVLFDIQDVGVRFYTYLSTLHYVMEACAENNIPVLVLDRPNPNGHYVDGPMMQPEHKSFIGMHPVPLVYGMTIGEYAQMLNGESWLK
;
A
#
# COMPACT_ATOMS: atom_id res chain seq x y z
N MET A 1 1.33 20.79 -42.90
CA MET A 1 2.66 20.74 -43.52
C MET A 1 3.59 21.57 -42.67
N LEU A 2 4.28 21.00 -41.70
CA LEU A 2 5.18 21.64 -40.76
C LEU A 2 6.55 21.01 -40.94
N GLU A 3 7.49 21.80 -41.46
CA GLU A 3 8.89 21.42 -41.69
C GLU A 3 9.62 21.36 -40.35
N PHE A 4 10.19 20.18 -40.04
CA PHE A 4 11.18 20.05 -38.98
C PHE A 4 12.57 20.44 -39.53
N LYS A 5 13.09 21.57 -39.11
CA LYS A 5 14.50 21.95 -39.33
C LYS A 5 15.41 21.20 -38.38
N ASN A 6 16.27 20.42 -38.95
CA ASN A 6 17.30 19.60 -38.32
C ASN A 6 18.41 20.49 -37.73
N THR A 7 18.54 20.50 -36.38
CA THR A 7 19.63 21.23 -35.68
C THR A 7 20.71 20.27 -35.14
N HIS A 8 21.26 19.47 -36.02
CA HIS A 8 22.47 18.70 -35.75
C HIS A 8 23.68 19.37 -36.37
N ASN A 9 24.30 20.37 -35.73
CA ASN A 9 25.70 20.77 -36.10
C ASN A 9 26.36 21.81 -35.19
N ASN A 10 26.11 21.82 -33.87
CA ASN A 10 26.84 22.75 -33.00
C ASN A 10 27.56 22.14 -31.78
N TRP A 11 27.67 20.82 -31.68
CA TRP A 11 28.31 20.17 -30.51
C TRP A 11 29.79 19.79 -30.75
N VAL A 12 30.25 19.68 -32.01
CA VAL A 12 31.63 19.27 -32.32
C VAL A 12 32.66 20.45 -32.12
N GLY A 13 32.22 21.69 -32.27
CA GLY A 13 33.09 22.85 -32.09
C GLY A 13 33.43 23.19 -30.62
N GLY A 14 32.63 22.76 -29.67
CA GLY A 14 32.83 23.04 -28.24
C GLY A 14 33.90 22.16 -27.57
N ILE A 15 33.99 20.92 -27.97
CA ILE A 15 34.93 19.97 -27.38
C ILE A 15 36.38 20.23 -27.79
N SER A 16 36.63 20.67 -29.02
CA SER A 16 37.98 21.01 -29.49
C SER A 16 38.57 22.25 -28.79
N LYS A 17 37.75 23.24 -28.46
CA LYS A 17 38.22 24.43 -27.70
C LYS A 17 38.47 24.12 -26.22
N LEU A 18 37.75 23.15 -25.63
CA LEU A 18 37.96 22.70 -24.25
C LEU A 18 39.27 21.92 -24.11
N LEU A 19 39.62 21.10 -25.10
CA LEU A 19 40.85 20.31 -25.10
C LEU A 19 42.11 21.20 -25.33
N PHE A 20 42.02 22.27 -26.09
CA PHE A 20 43.13 23.23 -26.25
C PHE A 20 43.39 24.11 -25.01
N GLY A 21 42.38 24.38 -24.22
CA GLY A 21 42.49 25.06 -22.93
C GLY A 21 43.17 24.24 -21.85
N VAL A 22 42.94 22.94 -21.85
CA VAL A 22 43.47 21.98 -20.85
C VAL A 22 44.99 21.77 -21.06
N SER A 23 45.50 21.81 -22.30
CA SER A 23 46.92 21.58 -22.58
C SER A 23 47.86 22.69 -22.03
N LYS A 24 47.36 23.89 -21.81
CA LYS A 24 48.16 25.00 -21.19
C LYS A 24 48.09 25.00 -19.65
N CYS A 25 47.22 24.26 -19.03
CA CYS A 25 47.03 24.23 -17.56
C CYS A 25 47.91 23.17 -16.86
N PHE A 26 48.54 22.26 -17.62
CA PHE A 26 49.32 21.15 -17.07
C PHE A 26 50.75 21.46 -16.63
N GLN A 27 51.14 22.74 -16.58
CA GLN A 27 52.50 23.11 -16.14
C GLN A 27 52.65 23.37 -14.64
N ASN A 28 51.57 23.29 -13.87
CA ASN A 28 51.60 23.47 -12.41
C ASN A 28 51.11 22.24 -11.67
N TYR A 29 52.03 21.53 -10.98
CA TYR A 29 51.71 20.32 -10.18
C TYR A 29 50.58 20.53 -9.14
N LYS A 30 50.35 21.76 -8.70
CA LYS A 30 49.26 22.12 -7.79
C LYS A 30 47.88 21.96 -8.44
N THR A 31 47.77 22.17 -9.75
CA THR A 31 46.51 21.99 -10.51
C THR A 31 46.21 20.52 -10.76
N LEU A 32 47.26 19.68 -10.91
CA LEU A 32 47.07 18.21 -11.00
C LEU A 32 46.55 17.62 -9.70
N LEU A 33 47.03 18.11 -8.55
CA LEU A 33 46.56 17.65 -7.24
C LEU A 33 45.09 18.01 -7.01
N PHE A 34 44.66 19.22 -7.44
CA PHE A 34 43.26 19.63 -7.32
C PHE A 34 42.33 18.80 -8.24
N LEU A 35 42.76 18.44 -9.44
CA LEU A 35 41.99 17.64 -10.38
C LEU A 35 41.85 16.18 -9.85
N SER A 36 42.89 15.61 -9.22
CA SER A 36 42.86 14.27 -8.66
C SER A 36 41.90 14.17 -7.44
N VAL A 37 41.82 15.21 -6.64
CA VAL A 37 40.90 15.30 -5.52
C VAL A 37 39.44 15.41 -6.00
N PHE A 38 39.21 16.19 -7.08
CA PHE A 38 37.86 16.30 -7.68
C PHE A 38 37.41 15.00 -8.36
N LEU A 39 38.29 14.31 -9.08
CA LEU A 39 37.96 13.01 -9.70
C LEU A 39 37.70 11.92 -8.67
N ASN A 40 38.45 11.89 -7.55
CA ASN A 40 38.18 10.95 -6.46
C ASN A 40 36.88 11.30 -5.69
N GLY A 41 36.52 12.59 -5.59
CA GLY A 41 35.26 13.03 -4.98
C GLY A 41 34.02 12.61 -5.78
N ILE A 42 34.12 12.54 -7.12
CA ILE A 42 33.01 12.09 -7.98
C ILE A 42 32.84 10.56 -7.94
N CYS A 43 33.91 9.79 -7.76
CA CYS A 43 33.84 8.33 -7.63
C CYS A 43 33.22 7.83 -6.31
N VAL A 44 33.20 8.63 -5.25
CA VAL A 44 32.66 8.24 -3.95
C VAL A 44 31.13 8.43 -3.89
N ALA A 45 30.55 9.18 -4.81
CA ALA A 45 29.10 9.52 -4.79
C ALA A 45 28.18 8.46 -5.41
N GLN A 46 28.70 7.42 -6.05
CA GLN A 46 27.90 6.28 -6.50
C GLN A 46 27.93 5.17 -5.45
N LYS A 47 27.39 5.41 -4.24
CA LYS A 47 26.83 4.32 -3.47
C LYS A 47 25.72 3.71 -4.34
N LYS A 48 26.01 2.58 -4.99
CA LYS A 48 24.96 1.72 -5.52
C LYS A 48 23.99 1.51 -4.38
N GLN A 49 22.80 2.08 -4.48
CA GLN A 49 21.70 1.73 -3.59
C GLN A 49 21.46 0.25 -3.85
N GLN A 50 21.98 -0.58 -2.96
CA GLN A 50 21.82 -2.02 -3.01
C GLN A 50 20.36 -2.23 -2.61
N PHE A 51 19.48 -2.30 -3.61
CA PHE A 51 18.10 -2.72 -3.38
C PHE A 51 18.19 -4.11 -2.75
N SER A 52 17.68 -4.22 -1.55
CA SER A 52 17.50 -5.51 -0.91
C SER A 52 16.70 -6.39 -1.85
N THR A 53 17.25 -7.54 -2.23
CA THR A 53 16.54 -8.56 -3.02
C THR A 53 15.57 -9.35 -2.16
N GLU A 54 15.47 -9.03 -0.87
CA GLU A 54 14.54 -9.67 0.05
C GLU A 54 13.11 -9.26 -0.33
N GLN A 55 12.29 -10.27 -0.55
CA GLN A 55 10.85 -10.08 -0.78
C GLN A 55 10.23 -9.42 0.47
N PRO A 56 9.38 -8.39 0.30
CA PRO A 56 8.74 -7.76 1.43
C PRO A 56 7.84 -8.75 2.17
N VAL A 57 8.00 -8.83 3.48
CA VAL A 57 7.20 -9.71 4.33
C VAL A 57 5.86 -9.04 4.60
N VAL A 58 4.76 -9.68 4.17
CA VAL A 58 3.40 -9.16 4.40
C VAL A 58 3.11 -9.04 5.91
N GLY A 59 2.36 -8.01 6.30
CA GLY A 59 2.02 -7.74 7.69
C GLY A 59 1.39 -8.94 8.39
N ALA A 60 0.51 -9.67 7.71
CA ALA A 60 -0.13 -10.87 8.24
C ALA A 60 0.87 -11.95 8.70
N ASN A 61 1.99 -12.12 8.01
CA ASN A 61 3.04 -13.09 8.37
C ASN A 61 3.88 -12.67 9.61
N GLN A 62 3.74 -11.44 10.08
CA GLN A 62 4.50 -10.92 11.21
C GLN A 62 3.77 -11.14 12.55
N ILE A 63 3.12 -12.28 12.73
CA ILE A 63 2.29 -12.63 13.90
C ILE A 63 2.95 -12.25 15.25
N PRO A 64 4.23 -12.55 15.51
CA PRO A 64 4.86 -12.20 16.79
C PRO A 64 4.82 -10.70 17.11
N LYS A 65 4.77 -9.84 16.09
CA LYS A 65 4.75 -8.39 16.29
C LYS A 65 3.39 -7.84 16.72
N TYR A 66 2.29 -8.53 16.42
CA TYR A 66 0.95 -8.01 16.70
C TYR A 66 0.06 -8.94 17.54
N LEU A 67 0.43 -10.22 17.73
CA LEU A 67 -0.40 -11.18 18.45
C LEU A 67 -0.75 -10.72 19.86
N HIS A 68 0.20 -10.11 20.57
CA HIS A 68 0.00 -9.59 21.92
C HIS A 68 -1.06 -8.46 21.97
N LEU A 69 -1.27 -7.73 20.87
CA LEU A 69 -2.30 -6.70 20.76
C LEU A 69 -3.71 -7.28 20.64
N LEU A 70 -3.82 -8.54 20.16
CA LEU A 70 -5.09 -9.26 19.95
C LEU A 70 -5.51 -10.09 21.16
N GLN A 71 -4.56 -10.50 22.00
CA GLN A 71 -4.84 -11.33 23.17
C GLN A 71 -5.81 -10.65 24.14
N HIS A 72 -6.74 -11.44 24.68
CA HIS A 72 -7.76 -10.99 25.64
C HIS A 72 -8.76 -9.94 25.12
N LYS A 73 -8.79 -9.71 23.80
CA LYS A 73 -9.74 -8.78 23.16
C LYS A 73 -10.71 -9.51 22.24
N LYS A 74 -11.88 -8.93 22.07
CA LYS A 74 -12.89 -9.32 21.10
C LYS A 74 -12.58 -8.64 19.75
N ILE A 75 -12.12 -9.41 18.78
CA ILE A 75 -11.61 -8.90 17.52
C ILE A 75 -12.67 -8.96 16.43
N GLY A 76 -12.91 -7.83 15.75
CA GLY A 76 -13.54 -7.80 14.43
C GLY A 76 -12.44 -7.85 13.37
N ILE A 77 -12.62 -8.62 12.31
CA ILE A 77 -11.63 -8.70 11.22
C ILE A 77 -12.26 -8.25 9.92
N VAL A 78 -11.63 -7.30 9.22
CA VAL A 78 -11.96 -6.97 7.84
C VAL A 78 -11.07 -7.82 6.94
N ALA A 79 -11.67 -8.75 6.22
CA ALA A 79 -10.94 -9.77 5.47
C ALA A 79 -11.70 -10.27 4.24
N ASN A 80 -10.94 -10.74 3.25
CA ASN A 80 -11.45 -11.44 2.07
C ASN A 80 -10.54 -12.62 1.71
N GLN A 81 -10.68 -13.20 0.52
CA GLN A 81 -9.87 -14.32 0.05
C GLN A 81 -8.35 -14.04 0.00
N THR A 82 -7.94 -12.76 -0.01
CA THR A 82 -6.53 -12.37 -0.04
C THR A 82 -5.89 -12.29 1.35
N SER A 83 -6.68 -12.42 2.40
CA SER A 83 -6.24 -12.35 3.81
C SER A 83 -5.54 -13.65 4.21
N VAL A 84 -4.32 -13.85 3.69
CA VAL A 84 -3.57 -15.10 3.83
C VAL A 84 -2.20 -14.88 4.46
N LEU A 85 -1.73 -15.90 5.18
CA LEU A 85 -0.36 -16.06 5.65
C LEU A 85 0.34 -17.05 4.73
N PHE A 86 1.46 -16.64 4.17
CA PHE A 86 2.29 -17.53 3.36
C PHE A 86 3.13 -18.43 4.26
N LYS A 87 3.17 -19.73 3.94
CA LYS A 87 3.89 -20.76 4.69
C LYS A 87 5.29 -21.03 4.16
N ASN A 88 5.57 -20.54 2.95
CA ASN A 88 6.87 -20.68 2.29
C ASN A 88 7.24 -19.41 1.52
N SER A 89 8.51 -19.25 1.21
CA SER A 89 9.06 -18.12 0.45
C SER A 89 8.53 -18.01 -0.98
N GLU A 90 8.04 -19.10 -1.56
CA GLU A 90 7.52 -19.14 -2.92
C GLU A 90 6.04 -18.71 -2.99
N HIS A 91 5.40 -18.46 -1.84
CA HIS A 91 3.99 -18.10 -1.72
C HIS A 91 3.02 -19.16 -2.32
N SER A 92 3.50 -20.38 -2.57
CA SER A 92 2.72 -21.46 -3.13
C SER A 92 1.86 -22.22 -2.10
N SER A 93 2.15 -22.05 -0.81
CA SER A 93 1.38 -22.60 0.30
C SER A 93 0.99 -21.48 1.26
N TYR A 94 -0.29 -21.45 1.61
CA TYR A 94 -0.83 -20.41 2.49
C TYR A 94 -1.96 -20.92 3.38
N GLU A 95 -2.28 -20.14 4.39
CA GLU A 95 -3.42 -20.34 5.27
C GLU A 95 -4.17 -19.02 5.44
N HIS A 96 -5.49 -19.06 5.48
CA HIS A 96 -6.29 -17.86 5.71
C HIS A 96 -6.04 -17.30 7.12
N LEU A 97 -5.87 -15.98 7.25
CA LEU A 97 -5.57 -15.31 8.52
C LEU A 97 -6.55 -15.66 9.62
N VAL A 98 -7.86 -15.62 9.32
CA VAL A 98 -8.92 -15.93 10.30
C VAL A 98 -8.78 -17.35 10.83
N ASP A 99 -8.52 -18.32 9.95
CA ASP A 99 -8.32 -19.72 10.34
C ASP A 99 -7.09 -19.88 11.26
N SER A 100 -6.01 -19.18 10.95
CA SER A 100 -4.78 -19.19 11.74
C SER A 100 -4.96 -18.56 13.11
N LEU A 101 -5.63 -17.41 13.20
CA LEU A 101 -5.88 -16.72 14.47
C LEU A 101 -6.85 -17.52 15.38
N GLN A 102 -7.84 -18.23 14.81
CA GLN A 102 -8.68 -19.12 15.57
C GLN A 102 -7.88 -20.27 16.19
N LYS A 103 -6.96 -20.87 15.44
CA LYS A 103 -6.05 -21.91 15.97
C LYS A 103 -5.21 -21.41 17.14
N GLN A 104 -4.86 -20.11 17.12
CA GLN A 104 -4.15 -19.44 18.19
C GLN A 104 -5.05 -18.97 19.33
N LYS A 105 -6.34 -19.38 19.33
CA LYS A 105 -7.34 -19.07 20.37
C LYS A 105 -7.62 -17.56 20.52
N ILE A 106 -7.44 -16.78 19.46
CA ILE A 106 -7.86 -15.37 19.43
C ILE A 106 -9.39 -15.33 19.34
N THR A 107 -10.00 -14.49 20.18
CA THR A 107 -11.46 -14.33 20.22
C THR A 107 -11.92 -13.44 19.07
N ILE A 108 -12.25 -14.05 17.93
CA ILE A 108 -12.84 -13.36 16.79
C ILE A 108 -14.36 -13.38 16.97
N VAL A 109 -14.99 -12.20 16.98
CA VAL A 109 -16.44 -12.09 17.19
C VAL A 109 -17.23 -11.97 15.90
N LYS A 110 -16.63 -11.45 14.85
CA LYS A 110 -17.21 -11.34 13.50
C LYS A 110 -16.16 -11.03 12.45
N VAL A 111 -16.51 -11.29 11.19
CA VAL A 111 -15.72 -10.88 10.03
C VAL A 111 -16.55 -9.89 9.21
N PHE A 112 -15.95 -8.74 8.91
CA PHE A 112 -16.48 -7.77 7.98
C PHE A 112 -15.93 -8.08 6.58
N THR A 113 -16.83 -8.19 5.60
CA THR A 113 -16.49 -8.63 4.26
C THR A 113 -16.67 -7.50 3.25
N PRO A 114 -15.63 -7.14 2.48
CA PRO A 114 -15.76 -6.15 1.41
C PRO A 114 -16.44 -6.75 0.17
N GLU A 115 -16.42 -6.02 -0.93
CA GLU A 115 -16.76 -6.53 -2.27
C GLU A 115 -16.06 -7.88 -2.54
N HIS A 116 -16.71 -8.80 -3.24
CA HIS A 116 -16.31 -10.19 -3.50
C HIS A 116 -16.41 -11.14 -2.29
N GLY A 117 -16.84 -10.66 -1.13
CA GLY A 117 -17.11 -11.51 0.04
C GLY A 117 -15.86 -12.03 0.75
N PHE A 118 -16.07 -13.01 1.64
CA PHE A 118 -15.04 -13.46 2.57
C PHE A 118 -14.05 -14.45 1.94
N ARG A 119 -14.54 -15.42 1.19
CA ARG A 119 -13.70 -16.49 0.61
C ARG A 119 -13.65 -16.48 -0.92
N GLY A 120 -14.05 -15.33 -1.55
CA GLY A 120 -14.01 -15.17 -2.99
C GLY A 120 -15.06 -15.97 -3.75
N SER A 121 -16.21 -16.23 -3.10
CA SER A 121 -17.31 -17.00 -3.68
C SER A 121 -18.36 -16.15 -4.41
N SER A 122 -18.24 -14.83 -4.34
CA SER A 122 -19.20 -13.89 -4.94
C SER A 122 -18.59 -13.14 -6.11
N ASP A 123 -19.37 -12.95 -7.17
CA ASP A 123 -18.95 -12.18 -8.34
C ASP A 123 -18.89 -10.67 -8.05
N ALA A 124 -18.25 -9.92 -8.96
CA ALA A 124 -18.19 -8.46 -8.87
C ALA A 124 -19.62 -7.88 -8.91
N SER A 125 -19.89 -6.92 -8.02
CA SER A 125 -21.19 -6.26 -7.87
C SER A 125 -22.33 -7.15 -7.33
N GLU A 126 -22.06 -8.40 -6.94
CA GLU A 126 -23.07 -9.25 -6.28
C GLU A 126 -23.35 -8.73 -4.87
N TYR A 127 -24.63 -8.67 -4.52
CA TYR A 127 -25.06 -8.28 -3.18
C TYR A 127 -24.77 -9.41 -2.20
N ILE A 128 -23.92 -9.13 -1.22
CA ILE A 128 -23.54 -10.08 -0.19
C ILE A 128 -24.35 -9.77 1.07
N GLU A 129 -25.23 -10.68 1.45
CA GLU A 129 -25.98 -10.59 2.71
C GLU A 129 -25.14 -11.03 3.92
N ASP A 130 -25.54 -10.55 5.10
CA ASP A 130 -24.99 -11.04 6.36
C ASP A 130 -25.26 -12.56 6.48
N SER A 131 -24.22 -13.30 6.81
CA SER A 131 -24.26 -14.76 6.81
C SER A 131 -23.33 -15.34 7.88
N LYS A 132 -23.03 -16.63 7.80
CA LYS A 132 -22.02 -17.28 8.62
C LYS A 132 -21.01 -18.01 7.72
N ASP A 133 -19.74 -17.89 8.06
CA ASP A 133 -18.73 -18.71 7.42
C ASP A 133 -18.91 -20.20 7.79
N LEU A 134 -19.11 -21.03 6.79
CA LEU A 134 -19.38 -22.45 7.00
C LEU A 134 -18.22 -23.19 7.67
N LYS A 135 -17.00 -22.72 7.49
CA LYS A 135 -15.80 -23.35 8.03
C LYS A 135 -15.56 -23.01 9.50
N THR A 136 -15.76 -21.75 9.87
CA THR A 136 -15.41 -21.25 11.20
C THR A 136 -16.62 -20.99 12.09
N GLY A 137 -17.82 -20.93 11.51
CA GLY A 137 -19.07 -20.57 12.18
C GLY A 137 -19.16 -19.08 12.55
N LEU A 138 -18.17 -18.25 12.16
CA LEU A 138 -18.15 -16.83 12.48
C LEU A 138 -19.23 -16.05 11.71
N PRO A 139 -19.88 -15.07 12.36
CA PRO A 139 -20.77 -14.15 11.68
C PRO A 139 -20.00 -13.35 10.60
N LEU A 140 -20.54 -13.27 9.40
CA LEU A 140 -20.07 -12.43 8.30
C LEU A 140 -20.99 -11.21 8.18
N VAL A 141 -20.41 -10.03 8.20
CA VAL A 141 -21.09 -8.75 8.05
C VAL A 141 -20.64 -8.11 6.75
N SER A 142 -21.57 -7.90 5.82
CA SER A 142 -21.26 -7.31 4.53
C SER A 142 -21.02 -5.79 4.63
N LEU A 143 -19.91 -5.34 4.08
CA LEU A 143 -19.57 -3.92 3.88
C LEU A 143 -19.69 -3.51 2.40
N TYR A 144 -20.55 -4.19 1.64
CA TYR A 144 -20.80 -3.89 0.24
C TYR A 144 -22.30 -3.73 -0.05
N GLY A 145 -22.63 -2.97 -1.07
CA GLY A 145 -24.03 -2.65 -1.42
C GLY A 145 -24.61 -1.54 -0.57
N LYS A 146 -25.64 -1.82 0.23
CA LYS A 146 -26.36 -0.81 1.03
C LYS A 146 -25.57 -0.31 2.25
N ASN A 147 -24.80 -1.20 2.90
CA ASN A 147 -24.07 -0.92 4.12
C ASN A 147 -22.57 -0.95 3.83
N ARG A 148 -21.99 0.19 3.45
CA ARG A 148 -20.55 0.30 3.17
C ARG A 148 -19.71 0.68 4.39
N LYS A 149 -20.34 1.32 5.37
CA LYS A 149 -19.75 1.73 6.64
C LYS A 149 -20.32 0.85 7.76
N PRO A 150 -19.48 0.24 8.62
CA PRO A 150 -19.97 -0.48 9.78
C PRO A 150 -20.86 0.40 10.65
N THR A 151 -22.01 -0.11 11.07
CA THR A 151 -22.90 0.57 12.02
C THR A 151 -22.46 0.31 13.46
N ASP A 152 -22.91 1.16 14.41
CA ASP A 152 -22.64 0.98 15.85
C ASP A 152 -23.12 -0.40 16.33
N ALA A 153 -24.28 -0.86 15.85
CA ALA A 153 -24.81 -2.19 16.17
C ALA A 153 -23.90 -3.32 15.67
N GLN A 154 -23.30 -3.14 14.48
CA GLN A 154 -22.35 -4.10 13.92
C GLN A 154 -21.00 -4.06 14.64
N LEU A 155 -20.59 -2.92 15.20
CA LEU A 155 -19.37 -2.76 16.00
C LEU A 155 -19.56 -3.16 17.47
N LYS A 156 -20.79 -3.39 17.90
CA LYS A 156 -21.07 -3.81 19.29
C LYS A 156 -20.25 -5.06 19.68
N ASN A 157 -19.61 -5.00 20.83
CA ASN A 157 -18.71 -6.04 21.37
C ASN A 157 -17.41 -6.24 20.57
N VAL A 158 -17.01 -5.32 19.72
CA VAL A 158 -15.69 -5.29 19.09
C VAL A 158 -14.80 -4.35 19.90
N GLU A 159 -13.59 -4.81 20.27
CA GLU A 159 -12.63 -4.06 21.07
C GLU A 159 -11.39 -3.67 20.26
N LEU A 160 -11.20 -4.30 19.10
CA LEU A 160 -10.17 -3.97 18.10
C LEU A 160 -10.63 -4.49 16.74
N VAL A 161 -10.44 -3.69 15.71
CA VAL A 161 -10.62 -4.13 14.32
C VAL A 161 -9.25 -4.40 13.68
N LEU A 162 -9.08 -5.61 13.15
CA LEU A 162 -7.93 -6.00 12.36
C LEU A 162 -8.30 -5.88 10.88
N PHE A 163 -7.55 -5.12 10.10
CA PHE A 163 -7.77 -4.95 8.67
C PHE A 163 -6.66 -5.65 7.88
N ASP A 164 -7.03 -6.63 7.05
CA ASP A 164 -6.09 -7.41 6.25
C ASP A 164 -6.68 -7.72 4.87
N ILE A 165 -6.38 -6.88 3.89
CA ILE A 165 -6.82 -7.04 2.49
C ILE A 165 -5.67 -6.64 1.58
N GLN A 166 -5.44 -7.40 0.51
CA GLN A 166 -4.52 -7.03 -0.56
C GLN A 166 -5.17 -5.98 -1.46
N ASP A 167 -4.60 -4.79 -1.51
CA ASP A 167 -4.93 -3.77 -2.49
C ASP A 167 -3.99 -3.85 -3.70
N VAL A 168 -4.36 -3.19 -4.80
CA VAL A 168 -3.60 -3.25 -6.06
C VAL A 168 -3.02 -1.90 -6.50
N GLY A 169 -3.17 -0.84 -5.69
CA GLY A 169 -2.54 0.45 -5.91
C GLY A 169 -3.23 1.35 -6.92
N VAL A 170 -4.49 1.11 -7.23
CA VAL A 170 -5.29 1.96 -8.13
C VAL A 170 -6.53 2.48 -7.42
N ARG A 171 -6.78 3.79 -7.55
CA ARG A 171 -7.80 4.54 -6.82
C ARG A 171 -9.22 3.97 -6.93
N PHE A 172 -9.58 3.39 -8.06
CA PHE A 172 -10.92 2.86 -8.29
C PHE A 172 -11.15 1.47 -7.68
N TYR A 173 -10.12 0.84 -7.10
CA TYR A 173 -10.25 -0.41 -6.38
C TYR A 173 -10.86 -0.15 -5.00
N THR A 174 -12.01 -0.76 -4.71
CA THR A 174 -12.92 -0.31 -3.64
C THR A 174 -12.42 -0.52 -2.22
N TYR A 175 -11.33 -1.27 -2.04
CA TYR A 175 -10.81 -1.59 -0.70
C TYR A 175 -10.27 -0.38 0.06
N LEU A 176 -9.79 0.67 -0.65
CA LEU A 176 -9.44 1.94 -0.01
C LEU A 176 -10.66 2.62 0.61
N SER A 177 -11.79 2.57 -0.07
CA SER A 177 -13.04 3.15 0.43
C SER A 177 -13.61 2.33 1.59
N THR A 178 -13.46 1.01 1.55
CA THR A 178 -13.79 0.12 2.67
C THR A 178 -12.90 0.45 3.89
N LEU A 179 -11.59 0.62 3.69
CA LEU A 179 -10.66 1.04 4.76
C LEU A 179 -11.09 2.36 5.39
N HIS A 180 -11.39 3.38 4.57
CA HIS A 180 -11.85 4.68 5.04
C HIS A 180 -13.07 4.55 5.94
N TYR A 181 -14.13 3.89 5.48
CA TYR A 181 -15.36 3.75 6.25
C TYR A 181 -15.18 2.92 7.52
N VAL A 182 -14.32 1.90 7.49
CA VAL A 182 -13.98 1.13 8.70
C VAL A 182 -13.24 2.01 9.71
N MET A 183 -12.24 2.77 9.27
CA MET A 183 -11.49 3.67 10.16
C MET A 183 -12.40 4.75 10.76
N GLU A 184 -13.27 5.35 9.94
CA GLU A 184 -14.22 6.37 10.39
C GLU A 184 -15.20 5.80 11.42
N ALA A 185 -15.85 4.68 11.14
CA ALA A 185 -16.78 4.03 12.07
C ALA A 185 -16.09 3.60 13.38
N CYS A 186 -14.86 3.10 13.29
CA CYS A 186 -14.09 2.72 14.47
C CYS A 186 -13.67 3.93 15.30
N ALA A 187 -13.30 5.05 14.68
CA ALA A 187 -12.99 6.30 15.38
C ALA A 187 -14.21 6.85 16.14
N GLU A 188 -15.39 6.86 15.52
CA GLU A 188 -16.65 7.25 16.14
C GLU A 188 -17.01 6.40 17.37
N ASN A 189 -16.60 5.13 17.38
CA ASN A 189 -16.86 4.18 18.47
C ASN A 189 -15.66 3.98 19.42
N ASN A 190 -14.58 4.76 19.29
CA ASN A 190 -13.34 4.61 20.06
C ASN A 190 -12.73 3.20 19.98
N ILE A 191 -12.82 2.55 18.84
CA ILE A 191 -12.27 1.22 18.58
C ILE A 191 -10.97 1.39 17.79
N PRO A 192 -9.82 0.87 18.27
CA PRO A 192 -8.58 0.92 17.50
C PRO A 192 -8.64 0.03 16.25
N VAL A 193 -8.02 0.50 15.16
CA VAL A 193 -7.83 -0.28 13.93
C VAL A 193 -6.36 -0.63 13.78
N LEU A 194 -6.06 -1.90 13.56
CA LEU A 194 -4.75 -2.40 13.23
C LEU A 194 -4.73 -2.87 11.78
N VAL A 195 -3.96 -2.21 10.93
CA VAL A 195 -3.79 -2.59 9.52
C VAL A 195 -2.60 -3.52 9.39
N LEU A 196 -2.82 -4.72 8.86
CA LEU A 196 -1.77 -5.64 8.47
C LEU A 196 -1.37 -5.32 7.02
N ASP A 197 -0.32 -4.54 6.89
CA ASP A 197 0.08 -3.97 5.62
C ASP A 197 0.56 -5.03 4.62
N ARG A 198 0.31 -4.78 3.34
CA ARG A 198 0.68 -5.65 2.22
C ARG A 198 1.36 -4.87 1.12
N PRO A 199 2.36 -5.46 0.43
CA PRO A 199 3.03 -4.81 -0.69
C PRO A 199 2.04 -4.38 -1.77
N ASN A 200 2.19 -3.16 -2.27
CA ASN A 200 1.45 -2.69 -3.43
C ASN A 200 2.18 -3.12 -4.71
N PRO A 201 1.56 -3.92 -5.61
CA PRO A 201 2.20 -4.33 -6.86
C PRO A 201 2.52 -3.15 -7.78
N ASN A 202 1.80 -2.04 -7.64
CA ASN A 202 2.01 -0.78 -8.36
C ASN A 202 2.69 0.31 -7.48
N GLY A 203 3.32 -0.07 -6.36
CA GLY A 203 3.95 0.86 -5.42
C GLY A 203 5.20 1.58 -5.94
N HIS A 204 5.71 1.19 -7.09
CA HIS A 204 6.95 1.71 -7.65
C HIS A 204 6.76 2.97 -8.53
N TYR A 205 5.51 3.42 -8.76
CA TYR A 205 5.22 4.62 -9.55
C TYR A 205 3.90 5.28 -9.14
N VAL A 206 3.76 6.53 -9.52
CA VAL A 206 2.54 7.34 -9.38
C VAL A 206 2.17 7.82 -10.77
N ASP A 207 0.88 7.65 -11.17
CA ASP A 207 0.44 8.00 -12.52
C ASP A 207 -1.07 8.31 -12.59
N GLY A 208 -1.45 8.92 -13.70
CA GLY A 208 -2.83 9.28 -14.02
C GLY A 208 -3.33 10.56 -13.32
N PRO A 209 -4.52 11.03 -13.71
CA PRO A 209 -5.06 12.28 -13.22
C PRO A 209 -5.44 12.20 -11.74
N MET A 210 -5.27 13.34 -11.04
CA MET A 210 -5.82 13.55 -9.69
C MET A 210 -7.34 13.44 -9.74
N MET A 211 -7.92 12.77 -8.73
CA MET A 211 -9.37 12.73 -8.56
C MET A 211 -9.88 14.11 -8.14
N GLN A 212 -10.84 14.61 -8.88
CA GLN A 212 -11.45 15.89 -8.58
C GLN A 212 -12.56 15.72 -7.52
N PRO A 213 -12.67 16.62 -6.54
CA PRO A 213 -13.64 16.50 -5.44
C PRO A 213 -15.09 16.36 -5.90
N GLU A 214 -15.48 17.00 -7.01
CA GLU A 214 -16.82 16.93 -7.58
C GLU A 214 -17.20 15.53 -8.11
N HIS A 215 -16.22 14.67 -8.36
CA HIS A 215 -16.42 13.29 -8.78
C HIS A 215 -16.30 12.27 -7.64
N LYS A 216 -16.27 12.76 -6.38
CA LYS A 216 -16.16 11.90 -5.21
C LYS A 216 -17.24 10.83 -5.16
N SER A 217 -16.82 9.58 -5.06
CA SER A 217 -17.71 8.42 -5.01
C SER A 217 -17.03 7.25 -4.28
N PHE A 218 -17.70 6.11 -4.13
CA PHE A 218 -17.11 4.93 -3.52
C PHE A 218 -15.93 4.35 -4.34
N ILE A 219 -15.90 4.57 -5.65
CA ILE A 219 -14.78 4.18 -6.53
C ILE A 219 -13.75 5.30 -6.76
N GLY A 220 -13.85 6.38 -6.01
CA GLY A 220 -12.95 7.54 -6.08
C GLY A 220 -13.21 8.47 -4.90
N MET A 221 -12.76 8.07 -3.71
CA MET A 221 -13.13 8.76 -2.47
C MET A 221 -12.20 9.94 -2.16
N HIS A 222 -10.93 9.86 -2.53
CA HIS A 222 -9.90 10.79 -2.10
C HIS A 222 -9.20 11.48 -3.28
N PRO A 223 -8.69 12.70 -3.09
CA PRO A 223 -8.01 13.47 -4.12
C PRO A 223 -6.56 12.97 -4.32
N VAL A 224 -6.44 11.75 -4.84
CA VAL A 224 -5.16 11.11 -5.16
C VAL A 224 -5.09 10.78 -6.65
N PRO A 225 -3.88 10.56 -7.23
CA PRO A 225 -3.71 10.07 -8.59
C PRO A 225 -4.41 8.73 -8.83
N LEU A 226 -4.60 8.36 -10.10
CA LEU A 226 -5.21 7.08 -10.46
C LEU A 226 -4.40 5.90 -9.90
N VAL A 227 -3.08 5.94 -10.07
CA VAL A 227 -2.10 5.05 -9.42
C VAL A 227 -1.38 5.87 -8.35
N TYR A 228 -1.55 5.52 -7.09
CA TYR A 228 -1.17 6.38 -5.97
C TYR A 228 0.17 6.01 -5.30
N GLY A 229 0.81 4.89 -5.67
CA GLY A 229 2.19 4.55 -5.29
C GLY A 229 2.42 4.25 -3.80
N MET A 230 1.39 3.94 -3.01
CA MET A 230 1.48 3.67 -1.57
C MET A 230 0.96 2.27 -1.24
N THR A 231 1.40 1.68 -0.13
CA THR A 231 0.74 0.52 0.47
C THR A 231 -0.58 0.92 1.12
N ILE A 232 -1.44 -0.06 1.43
CA ILE A 232 -2.71 0.23 2.11
C ILE A 232 -2.50 0.77 3.53
N GLY A 233 -1.40 0.36 4.19
CA GLY A 233 -1.00 0.87 5.50
C GLY A 233 -0.52 2.32 5.44
N GLU A 234 0.29 2.69 4.46
CA GLU A 234 0.71 4.07 4.20
C GLU A 234 -0.51 4.94 3.85
N TYR A 235 -1.43 4.41 3.06
CA TYR A 235 -2.69 5.09 2.73
C TYR A 235 -3.55 5.34 3.99
N ALA A 236 -3.65 4.38 4.90
CA ALA A 236 -4.35 4.54 6.18
C ALA A 236 -3.73 5.68 7.02
N GLN A 237 -2.40 5.77 7.07
CA GLN A 237 -1.72 6.87 7.75
C GLN A 237 -2.00 8.22 7.10
N MET A 238 -2.04 8.29 5.77
CA MET A 238 -2.40 9.49 5.03
C MET A 238 -3.85 9.91 5.32
N LEU A 239 -4.83 8.99 5.33
CA LEU A 239 -6.22 9.30 5.66
C LEU A 239 -6.35 10.02 7.00
N ASN A 240 -5.60 9.55 8.00
CA ASN A 240 -5.60 10.15 9.33
C ASN A 240 -4.80 11.47 9.36
N GLY A 241 -3.64 11.52 8.72
CA GLY A 241 -2.75 12.68 8.70
C GLY A 241 -3.33 13.88 7.97
N GLU A 242 -4.04 13.63 6.86
CA GLU A 242 -4.73 14.67 6.07
C GLU A 242 -6.10 15.06 6.65
N SER A 243 -6.49 14.48 7.78
CA SER A 243 -7.81 14.72 8.42
C SER A 243 -8.99 14.44 7.46
N TRP A 244 -8.88 13.42 6.62
CA TRP A 244 -9.94 13.02 5.69
C TRP A 244 -11.02 12.16 6.35
N LEU A 245 -10.76 11.63 7.52
CA LEU A 245 -11.76 10.98 8.37
C LEU A 245 -12.62 12.06 9.05
N LYS A 246 -13.93 11.86 9.11
CA LYS A 246 -14.88 12.81 9.74
C LYS A 246 -15.09 12.50 11.22
#